data_6a4c9fab7bb4a0a2d7e83c9d847d247b
#
_entry.id   6a4c9fab7bb4a0a2d7e83c9d847d247b
#
_cell.length_a   1.000
_cell.length_b   1.000
_cell.length_c   1.000
_cell.angle_alpha   90.00
_cell.angle_beta   90.00
_cell.angle_gamma   90.00
#
_symmetry.space_group_name_H-M   'P 1'
#
loop_
_entity.id
_entity.type
_entity.pdbx_description
1 polymer ?
#
loop_
_entity_poly.entity_id
_entity_poly.type
_entity_poly.pdbx_seq_one_letter_code
_entity_poly.pdbx_strand_id
1 'polypeptide(L)'
;MAADGETSQRRMFVMHCGPAKPLQKVIEEKYEENQIWYGMIAKGYLNDALALYQNKTTTEWTIVLYLSNGIACIPFTGDDGQIVKQYHGAKY
;
A
#
# COMPACT_ATOMS: atom_id res chain seq x y z
N MET A 1 -9.49 -21.94 -3.40
CA MET A 1 -8.76 -21.77 -3.06
C MET A 1 -8.40 -22.33 -2.21
N ALA A 2 -8.08 -22.46 -1.91
CA ALA A 2 -7.82 -22.89 -1.29
C ALA A 2 -6.87 -23.41 -0.76
N ALA A 3 -6.33 -22.84 -0.29
CA ALA A 3 -5.28 -23.27 0.38
C ALA A 3 -5.72 -24.03 1.49
N ASP A 4 -5.33 -25.13 1.59
CA ASP A 4 -5.66 -25.88 2.73
C ASP A 4 -4.46 -25.92 3.62
N GLY A 5 -4.57 -26.58 4.73
CA GLY A 5 -3.55 -26.58 5.71
C GLY A 5 -2.24 -27.18 5.30
N GLU A 6 -2.27 -28.02 4.30
CA GLU A 6 -1.04 -28.67 3.88
C GLU A 6 -0.17 -27.80 3.02
N THR A 7 -0.79 -26.93 2.24
CA THR A 7 -0.04 -26.10 1.31
C THR A 7 0.01 -24.66 1.73
N SER A 8 -0.86 -24.24 2.64
CA SER A 8 -0.83 -22.84 3.02
C SER A 8 0.21 -22.62 4.09
N GLN A 9 0.77 -21.44 4.06
CA GLN A 9 1.76 -21.02 5.02
C GLN A 9 1.32 -19.73 5.64
N ARG A 10 1.50 -19.64 6.92
CA ARG A 10 1.30 -18.38 7.61
C ARG A 10 2.59 -17.61 7.55
N ARG A 11 2.45 -16.36 7.22
CA ARG A 11 3.59 -15.47 7.20
C ARG A 11 3.30 -14.30 8.11
N MET A 12 4.31 -13.92 8.84
CA MET A 12 4.24 -12.73 9.68
C MET A 12 5.21 -11.72 9.13
N PHE A 13 4.79 -10.49 9.09
CA PHE A 13 5.68 -9.42 8.73
C PHE A 13 5.38 -8.21 9.57
N VAL A 14 6.38 -7.35 9.70
CA VAL A 14 6.29 -6.17 10.55
C VAL A 14 5.93 -4.99 9.68
N MET A 15 4.88 -4.29 10.05
CA MET A 15 4.52 -3.05 9.39
C MET A 15 4.99 -1.89 10.25
N HIS A 16 5.47 -0.86 9.60
CA HIS A 16 5.79 0.37 10.29
C HIS A 16 4.51 1.20 10.38
N CYS A 17 4.08 1.51 11.59
CA CYS A 17 2.85 2.26 11.81
C CYS A 17 3.14 3.49 12.66
N GLY A 18 2.33 4.52 12.46
CA GLY A 18 2.40 5.73 13.24
C GLY A 18 1.25 6.65 12.91
N PRO A 19 1.24 7.84 13.49
CA PRO A 19 0.18 8.81 13.19
C PRO A 19 0.16 9.12 11.69
N ALA A 20 -1.04 9.19 11.13
CA ALA A 20 -1.20 9.26 9.68
C ALA A 20 -0.62 10.52 9.08
N LYS A 21 -0.88 11.68 9.69
CA LYS A 21 -0.45 12.93 9.08
C LYS A 21 1.06 13.09 9.00
N PRO A 22 1.82 12.84 10.06
CA PRO A 22 3.28 12.91 9.95
C PRO A 22 3.83 11.89 8.96
N LEU A 23 3.26 10.69 8.91
CA LEU A 23 3.72 9.67 8.01
C LEU A 23 3.49 10.09 6.55
N GLN A 24 2.30 10.58 6.26
CA GLN A 24 1.98 11.07 4.93
C GLN A 24 2.91 12.20 4.51
N LYS A 25 3.21 13.09 5.43
CA LYS A 25 4.10 14.20 5.13
C LYS A 25 5.50 13.74 4.76
N VAL A 26 6.01 12.74 5.45
CA VAL A 26 7.31 12.17 5.13
C VAL A 26 7.30 11.56 3.72
N ILE A 27 6.26 10.81 3.40
CA ILE A 27 6.15 10.20 2.08
C ILE A 27 6.12 11.26 0.99
N GLU A 28 5.35 12.32 1.19
CA GLU A 28 5.18 13.34 0.17
C GLU A 28 6.37 14.27 0.06
N GLU A 29 6.98 14.64 1.17
CA GLU A 29 8.03 15.65 1.16
C GLU A 29 9.42 15.07 1.12
N LYS A 30 9.68 14.03 1.90
CA LYS A 30 11.03 13.47 1.92
C LYS A 30 11.27 12.54 0.75
N TYR A 31 10.30 11.70 0.43
CA TYR A 31 10.45 10.74 -0.66
C TYR A 31 9.85 11.23 -1.95
N GLU A 32 9.17 12.37 -1.91
CA GLU A 32 8.61 13.01 -3.10
C GLU A 32 7.69 12.07 -3.86
N GLU A 33 6.89 11.31 -3.13
CA GLU A 33 5.92 10.41 -3.72
C GLU A 33 4.54 11.04 -3.63
N ASN A 34 3.78 10.88 -4.70
CA ASN A 34 2.42 11.40 -4.76
C ASN A 34 1.44 10.25 -4.76
N GLN A 35 0.28 10.49 -4.16
CA GLN A 35 -0.75 9.48 -4.16
C GLN A 35 -1.30 9.32 -5.58
N ILE A 36 -1.25 8.10 -6.09
CA ILE A 36 -1.73 7.82 -7.44
C ILE A 36 -2.97 6.93 -7.44
N TRP A 37 -3.32 6.37 -6.30
CA TRP A 37 -4.49 5.53 -6.19
C TRP A 37 -4.86 5.36 -4.73
N TYR A 38 -6.15 5.27 -4.46
CA TYR A 38 -6.60 4.82 -3.16
C TYR A 38 -7.93 4.10 -3.30
N GLY A 39 -8.24 3.27 -2.30
CA GLY A 39 -9.51 2.58 -2.26
C GLY A 39 -9.91 2.29 -0.83
N MET A 40 -11.21 2.19 -0.62
CA MET A 40 -11.73 1.80 0.68
C MET A 40 -11.76 0.29 0.77
N ILE A 41 -11.46 -0.22 1.95
CA ILE A 41 -11.48 -1.67 2.15
C ILE A 41 -12.91 -2.09 2.39
N ALA A 42 -13.44 -2.89 1.45
CA ALA A 42 -14.87 -3.15 1.39
C ALA A 42 -15.38 -3.95 2.57
N LYS A 43 -14.59 -4.86 3.06
CA LYS A 43 -15.02 -5.73 4.13
C LYS A 43 -14.38 -5.39 5.45
N GLY A 44 -13.87 -4.19 5.54
CA GLY A 44 -13.31 -3.75 6.79
C GLY A 44 -14.40 -3.49 7.78
N TYR A 45 -14.10 -3.73 8.99
CA TYR A 45 -15.00 -3.37 10.07
C TYR A 45 -14.97 -1.90 10.32
N LEU A 46 -13.95 -1.27 9.84
CA LEU A 46 -13.69 0.13 10.07
C LEU A 46 -13.48 0.76 8.72
N ASN A 47 -13.57 2.03 8.66
CA ASN A 47 -13.41 2.74 7.40
C ASN A 47 -11.93 2.87 7.05
N ASP A 48 -11.31 1.74 6.82
CA ASP A 48 -9.90 1.70 6.46
C ASP A 48 -9.74 1.93 4.97
N ALA A 49 -8.61 2.50 4.59
CA ALA A 49 -8.33 2.79 3.20
C ALA A 49 -6.92 2.34 2.87
N LEU A 50 -6.72 1.94 1.63
CA LEU A 50 -5.42 1.59 1.11
C LEU A 50 -5.04 2.62 0.07
N ALA A 51 -3.83 3.12 0.13
CA ALA A 51 -3.36 4.13 -0.82
C ALA A 51 -2.02 3.71 -1.40
N LEU A 52 -1.82 4.08 -2.65
CA LEU A 52 -0.56 3.82 -3.34
C LEU A 52 0.07 5.15 -3.69
N TYR A 53 1.32 5.31 -3.29
CA TYR A 53 2.12 6.50 -3.58
C TYR A 53 3.26 6.12 -4.50
N GLN A 54 3.65 7.03 -5.35
CA GLN A 54 4.77 6.78 -6.26
C GLN A 54 5.52 8.07 -6.57
N ASN A 55 6.84 7.92 -6.69
CA ASN A 55 7.70 8.95 -7.24
C ASN A 55 7.85 8.67 -8.74
N LYS A 56 7.40 9.61 -9.57
CA LYS A 56 7.38 9.38 -11.01
C LYS A 56 8.77 9.35 -11.62
N THR A 57 9.74 9.96 -10.97
CA THR A 57 11.09 10.01 -11.49
C THR A 57 11.88 8.76 -11.13
N THR A 58 11.83 8.35 -9.87
CA THR A 58 12.60 7.21 -9.41
C THR A 58 11.85 5.90 -9.51
N THR A 59 10.54 5.95 -9.68
CA THR A 59 9.63 4.81 -9.69
C THR A 59 9.51 4.09 -8.35
N GLU A 60 10.04 4.67 -7.31
CA GLU A 60 9.82 4.17 -5.95
C GLU A 60 8.36 4.33 -5.56
N TRP A 61 7.86 3.38 -4.80
CA TRP A 61 6.45 3.38 -4.43
C TRP A 61 6.28 2.93 -3.00
N THR A 62 5.15 3.31 -2.43
CA THR A 62 4.80 2.98 -1.05
C THR A 62 3.31 2.69 -0.99
N ILE A 63 2.96 1.58 -0.35
CA ILE A 63 1.56 1.29 -0.06
C ILE A 63 1.32 1.68 1.40
N VAL A 64 0.25 2.41 1.63
CA VAL A 64 -0.11 2.88 2.97
C VAL A 64 -1.50 2.38 3.31
N LEU A 65 -1.62 1.79 4.47
CA LEU A 65 -2.90 1.38 5.03
C LEU A 65 -3.32 2.44 6.04
N TYR A 66 -4.38 3.16 5.75
CA TYR A 66 -4.92 4.17 6.64
C TYR A 66 -6.04 3.56 7.46
N LEU A 67 -5.86 3.57 8.76
CA LEU A 67 -6.86 3.05 9.68
C LEU A 67 -7.77 4.18 10.12
N SER A 68 -8.97 3.82 10.51
CA SER A 68 -9.98 4.82 10.87
C SER A 68 -9.65 5.57 12.16
N ASN A 69 -8.68 5.08 12.92
CA ASN A 69 -8.31 5.71 14.18
C ASN A 69 -7.21 6.75 14.05
N GLY A 70 -6.86 7.13 12.83
CA GLY A 70 -5.82 8.14 12.62
C GLY A 70 -4.41 7.58 12.56
N ILE A 71 -4.28 6.27 12.55
CA ILE A 71 -3.00 5.59 12.41
C ILE A 71 -2.84 5.14 10.96
N ALA A 72 -1.63 5.18 10.47
CA ALA A 72 -1.31 4.65 9.14
C ALA A 72 -0.15 3.68 9.27
N CYS A 73 -0.17 2.68 8.41
CA CYS A 73 0.87 1.64 8.39
C CYS A 73 1.39 1.49 6.98
N ILE A 74 2.66 1.13 6.87
CA ILE A 74 3.28 0.86 5.57
C ILE A 74 3.56 -0.64 5.49
N PRO A 75 2.68 -1.41 4.84
CA PRO A 75 2.96 -2.83 4.68
C PRO A 75 4.04 -3.11 3.64
N PHE A 76 4.12 -2.29 2.59
CA PHE A 76 5.07 -2.55 1.52
C PHE A 76 5.59 -1.25 0.94
N THR A 77 6.85 -1.29 0.52
CA THR A 77 7.48 -0.23 -0.24
C THR A 77 8.47 -0.90 -1.18
N GLY A 78 8.80 -0.23 -2.26
CA GLY A 78 9.72 -0.81 -3.22
C GLY A 78 10.10 0.17 -4.32
N ASP A 79 10.66 -0.38 -5.40
CA ASP A 79 10.99 0.44 -6.55
C ASP A 79 10.50 -0.27 -7.81
N ASP A 80 10.85 0.26 -8.98
CA ASP A 80 10.43 -0.29 -10.27
C ASP A 80 8.93 -0.41 -10.40
N GLY A 81 8.19 0.52 -9.77
CA GLY A 81 6.75 0.55 -9.91
C GLY A 81 6.35 1.01 -11.29
N GLN A 82 5.41 0.31 -11.92
CA GLN A 82 4.93 0.65 -13.24
C GLN A 82 3.42 0.66 -13.26
N ILE A 83 2.86 1.64 -13.98
CA ILE A 83 1.43 1.73 -14.17
C ILE A 83 1.05 0.86 -15.36
N VAL A 84 0.17 -0.09 -15.14
CA VAL A 84 -0.33 -0.95 -16.21
C VAL A 84 -1.55 -0.27 -16.80
N LYS A 85 -1.46 0.10 -18.06
CA LYS A 85 -2.51 0.88 -18.71
C LYS A 85 -3.60 0.03 -19.32
N GLN A 86 -3.32 -1.23 -19.60
CA GLN A 86 -4.31 -2.14 -20.14
C GLN A 86 -4.53 -3.26 -19.15
N TYR A 87 -5.78 -3.54 -18.87
CA TYR A 87 -6.08 -4.56 -17.91
C TYR A 87 -6.24 -5.92 -18.56
N HIS A 88 -7.00 -5.99 -19.66
CA HIS A 88 -7.13 -7.26 -20.33
C HIS A 88 -5.83 -7.53 -21.08
N GLY A 89 -5.29 -8.70 -20.88
CA GLY A 89 -4.01 -9.02 -21.47
C GLY A 89 -2.82 -8.49 -20.71
N ALA A 90 -3.03 -7.87 -19.59
CA ALA A 90 -1.91 -7.40 -18.79
C ALA A 90 -1.17 -8.57 -18.19
N LYS A 91 0.12 -8.47 -18.14
CA LYS A 91 0.96 -9.55 -17.65
C LYS A 91 2.10 -9.01 -16.84
N TYR A 92 2.57 -9.88 -16.01
CA TYR A 92 3.74 -9.59 -15.19
C TYR A 92 4.97 -10.17 -15.80
#